data_10f8ec69b91f3dadbde92e14140b3527
#
_entry.id   10f8ec69b91f3dadbde92e14140b3527
#
_cell.length_a   1.000
_cell.length_b   1.000
_cell.length_c   1.000
_cell.angle_alpha   90.00
_cell.angle_beta   90.00
_cell.angle_gamma   90.00
#
_symmetry.space_group_name_H-M   'P 1'
#
loop_
_entity.id
_entity.type
_entity.pdbx_description
1 polymer ?
#
loop_
_entity_poly.entity_id
_entity_poly.type
_entity_poly.pdbx_seq_one_letter_code
_entity_poly.pdbx_strand_id
1 'polypeptide(L)'
;IANRYNPSVEWYDNWWDWVIGVPMTLNNTLVLMYDDLSPEQLRAALGAMDHFAPDVTYEGAATGANKIWQCGIMAVRGILGQNPDQLKMAVDGLGTEFKYVTGKDGFYEDGSFVQHQWHPYTGGYGRSMLSQMADLIALLSGTPWAVPQPYEAMLYEWIHNGYEPLVYRGAMMDMVRGREISRPGCTDRWAGHSILVSMLRLSEVAPAAEKERLQAFVKANVLSDDNRDFMQDVPTYLLASARALMADGEVKP
;
A
#
# COMPACT_ATOMS: atom_id res chain seq x y z
N ILE A 1 -9.70 8.08 21.55
CA ILE A 1 -10.20 6.74 21.25
C ILE A 1 -11.36 6.45 22.17
N ALA A 2 -11.16 6.38 23.51
CA ALA A 2 -12.19 5.95 24.46
C ALA A 2 -13.56 6.64 24.31
N ASN A 3 -13.61 7.89 23.87
CA ASN A 3 -14.86 8.66 23.79
C ASN A 3 -15.46 8.75 22.37
N ARG A 4 -14.70 8.40 21.31
CA ARG A 4 -15.14 8.65 19.92
C ARG A 4 -15.02 7.46 18.98
N TYR A 5 -14.22 6.48 19.31
CA TYR A 5 -14.03 5.27 18.52
C TYR A 5 -14.04 4.06 19.43
N ASN A 6 -15.25 3.61 19.79
CA ASN A 6 -15.51 2.48 20.68
C ASN A 6 -16.87 1.85 20.34
N PRO A 7 -17.15 0.62 20.74
CA PRO A 7 -18.35 -0.12 20.34
C PRO A 7 -19.70 0.50 20.74
N SER A 8 -19.71 1.52 21.60
CA SER A 8 -20.95 2.21 22.00
C SER A 8 -21.29 3.42 21.14
N VAL A 9 -20.43 3.76 20.20
CA VAL A 9 -20.63 4.90 19.27
C VAL A 9 -21.22 4.40 17.96
N GLU A 10 -22.31 5.01 17.52
CA GLU A 10 -22.82 4.80 16.17
C GLU A 10 -21.99 5.57 15.16
N TRP A 11 -21.74 4.97 13.99
CA TRP A 11 -21.02 5.69 12.93
C TRP A 11 -21.87 6.86 12.41
N TYR A 12 -21.13 7.86 11.94
CA TYR A 12 -21.68 9.03 11.28
C TYR A 12 -20.76 9.44 10.12
N ASP A 13 -21.28 10.22 9.21
CA ASP A 13 -20.56 10.73 8.03
C ASP A 13 -20.04 9.59 7.11
N ASN A 14 -18.75 9.55 6.84
CA ASN A 14 -18.15 8.69 5.85
C ASN A 14 -17.72 7.33 6.45
N TRP A 15 -18.26 6.25 5.94
CA TRP A 15 -17.89 4.88 6.31
C TRP A 15 -16.38 4.64 6.26
N TRP A 16 -15.68 5.25 5.31
CA TRP A 16 -14.24 5.08 5.11
C TRP A 16 -13.43 5.47 6.35
N ASP A 17 -13.84 6.51 7.05
CA ASP A 17 -13.16 6.95 8.27
C ASP A 17 -13.22 5.88 9.37
N TRP A 18 -14.36 5.20 9.49
CA TRP A 18 -14.59 4.18 10.53
C TRP A 18 -13.89 2.85 10.24
N VAL A 19 -13.90 2.43 8.97
CA VAL A 19 -13.41 1.10 8.56
C VAL A 19 -11.94 1.13 8.14
N ILE A 20 -11.44 2.26 7.65
CA ILE A 20 -10.10 2.39 7.09
C ILE A 20 -9.28 3.49 7.77
N GLY A 21 -9.73 4.75 7.73
CA GLY A 21 -8.93 5.90 8.12
C GLY A 21 -8.50 5.88 9.58
N VAL A 22 -9.46 5.72 10.49
CA VAL A 22 -9.18 5.62 11.93
C VAL A 22 -8.38 4.35 12.27
N PRO A 23 -8.76 3.13 11.80
CA PRO A 23 -7.99 1.93 12.06
C PRO A 23 -6.53 1.98 11.60
N MET A 24 -6.26 2.52 10.42
CA MET A 24 -4.88 2.69 9.93
C MET A 24 -4.06 3.58 10.87
N THR A 25 -4.60 4.74 11.24
CA THR A 25 -3.93 5.68 12.14
C THR A 25 -3.76 5.08 13.53
N LEU A 26 -4.77 4.37 14.01
CA LEU A 26 -4.75 3.72 15.32
C LEU A 26 -3.70 2.61 15.37
N ASN A 27 -3.61 1.75 14.37
CA ASN A 27 -2.58 0.73 14.25
C ASN A 27 -1.18 1.33 14.37
N ASN A 28 -0.88 2.38 13.60
CA ASN A 28 0.42 3.06 13.66
C ASN A 28 0.70 3.61 15.06
N THR A 29 -0.31 4.21 15.70
CA THR A 29 -0.19 4.72 17.07
C THR A 29 0.10 3.60 18.07
N LEU A 30 -0.63 2.48 17.95
CA LEU A 30 -0.46 1.33 18.86
C LEU A 30 0.91 0.66 18.69
N VAL A 31 1.43 0.58 17.45
CA VAL A 31 2.79 0.08 17.19
C VAL A 31 3.84 0.98 17.84
N LEU A 32 3.73 2.30 17.64
CA LEU A 32 4.69 3.26 18.18
C LEU A 32 4.69 3.34 19.71
N MET A 33 3.53 3.09 20.35
CA MET A 33 3.34 3.17 21.79
C MET A 33 3.26 1.80 22.47
N TYR A 34 3.60 0.72 21.78
CA TYR A 34 3.32 -0.64 22.23
C TYR A 34 3.81 -0.93 23.65
N ASP A 35 5.03 -0.50 23.98
CA ASP A 35 5.65 -0.70 25.28
C ASP A 35 5.09 0.23 26.38
N ASP A 36 4.41 1.31 26.00
CA ASP A 36 3.83 2.30 26.91
C ASP A 36 2.34 2.05 27.23
N LEU A 37 1.71 1.10 26.51
CA LEU A 37 0.29 0.80 26.67
C LEU A 37 0.05 -0.26 27.74
N SER A 38 -0.97 -0.04 28.59
CA SER A 38 -1.44 -1.13 29.43
C SER A 38 -2.16 -2.20 28.59
N PRO A 39 -2.17 -3.48 29.05
CA PRO A 39 -2.92 -4.54 28.36
C PRO A 39 -4.41 -4.21 28.14
N GLU A 40 -5.01 -3.45 29.07
CA GLU A 40 -6.41 -3.00 28.98
C GLU A 40 -6.60 -1.98 27.86
N GLN A 41 -5.68 -1.02 27.75
CA GLN A 41 -5.71 0.00 26.69
C GLN A 41 -5.55 -0.64 25.31
N LEU A 42 -4.60 -1.57 25.16
CA LEU A 42 -4.39 -2.31 23.93
C LEU A 42 -5.64 -3.12 23.54
N ARG A 43 -6.18 -3.92 24.48
CA ARG A 43 -7.41 -4.69 24.24
C ARG A 43 -8.60 -3.82 23.86
N ALA A 44 -8.78 -2.68 24.52
CA ALA A 44 -9.88 -1.76 24.20
C ALA A 44 -9.75 -1.17 22.79
N ALA A 45 -8.54 -0.82 22.37
CA ALA A 45 -8.28 -0.29 21.04
C ALA A 45 -8.49 -1.36 19.94
N LEU A 46 -7.96 -2.57 20.16
CA LEU A 46 -8.15 -3.71 19.24
C LEU A 46 -9.64 -4.08 19.14
N GLY A 47 -10.35 -4.16 20.27
CA GLY A 47 -11.79 -4.45 20.29
C GLY A 47 -12.65 -3.39 19.60
N ALA A 48 -12.25 -2.11 19.64
CA ALA A 48 -12.92 -1.08 18.86
C ALA A 48 -12.73 -1.28 17.34
N MET A 49 -11.52 -1.64 16.92
CA MET A 49 -11.26 -1.97 15.50
C MET A 49 -12.01 -3.25 15.07
N ASP A 50 -12.09 -4.27 15.94
CA ASP A 50 -12.86 -5.49 15.65
C ASP A 50 -14.36 -5.20 15.48
N HIS A 51 -14.89 -4.21 16.22
CA HIS A 51 -16.29 -3.82 16.10
C HIS A 51 -16.61 -3.12 14.76
N PHE A 52 -15.77 -2.18 14.34
CA PHE A 52 -16.03 -1.37 13.14
C PHE A 52 -15.49 -1.97 11.84
N ALA A 53 -14.46 -2.80 11.91
CA ALA A 53 -13.82 -3.46 10.79
C ALA A 53 -13.53 -4.94 11.13
N PRO A 54 -14.57 -5.77 11.33
CA PRO A 54 -14.42 -7.16 11.82
C PRO A 54 -13.69 -8.05 10.80
N ASP A 55 -13.80 -7.72 9.54
CA ASP A 55 -13.22 -8.49 8.43
C ASP A 55 -12.72 -7.56 7.31
N VAL A 56 -12.31 -8.16 6.20
CA VAL A 56 -11.81 -7.44 5.02
C VAL A 56 -12.83 -7.42 3.86
N THR A 57 -14.12 -7.59 4.17
CA THR A 57 -15.19 -7.78 3.17
C THR A 57 -16.27 -6.71 3.25
N TYR A 58 -15.97 -5.53 3.78
CA TYR A 58 -16.99 -4.48 3.93
C TYR A 58 -17.79 -4.28 2.64
N GLU A 59 -19.10 -4.45 2.70
CA GLU A 59 -19.99 -4.51 1.56
C GLU A 59 -19.88 -3.27 0.64
N GLY A 60 -19.74 -3.53 -0.66
CA GLY A 60 -19.82 -2.52 -1.71
C GLY A 60 -18.58 -1.64 -1.89
N ALA A 61 -17.60 -1.72 -0.99
CA ALA A 61 -16.41 -0.86 -1.04
C ALA A 61 -15.08 -1.62 -0.89
N ALA A 62 -15.13 -2.92 -0.60
CA ALA A 62 -13.95 -3.77 -0.41
C ALA A 62 -13.38 -4.28 -1.74
N THR A 63 -12.97 -3.35 -2.62
CA THR A 63 -12.34 -3.63 -3.91
C THR A 63 -11.12 -2.75 -4.11
N GLY A 64 -10.14 -3.22 -4.88
CA GLY A 64 -8.95 -2.46 -5.22
C GLY A 64 -8.22 -1.94 -3.98
N ALA A 65 -7.89 -0.66 -3.96
CA ALA A 65 -7.15 -0.04 -2.87
C ALA A 65 -7.87 -0.15 -1.51
N ASN A 66 -9.20 -0.04 -1.47
CA ASN A 66 -9.95 -0.16 -0.21
C ASN A 66 -9.79 -1.56 0.42
N LYS A 67 -9.83 -2.60 -0.41
CA LYS A 67 -9.59 -3.98 0.03
C LYS A 67 -8.19 -4.15 0.60
N ILE A 68 -7.19 -3.62 -0.10
CA ILE A 68 -5.80 -3.75 0.33
C ILE A 68 -5.53 -2.97 1.62
N TRP A 69 -6.14 -1.80 1.81
CA TRP A 69 -6.07 -1.07 3.09
C TRP A 69 -6.67 -1.88 4.24
N GLN A 70 -7.82 -2.53 4.03
CA GLN A 70 -8.44 -3.38 5.05
C GLN A 70 -7.55 -4.59 5.38
N CYS A 71 -6.92 -5.21 4.38
CA CYS A 71 -5.94 -6.29 4.60
C CYS A 71 -4.75 -5.80 5.43
N GLY A 72 -4.21 -4.62 5.14
CA GLY A 72 -3.13 -4.02 5.92
C GLY A 72 -3.51 -3.76 7.38
N ILE A 73 -4.69 -3.19 7.60
CA ILE A 73 -5.24 -2.96 8.94
C ILE A 73 -5.37 -4.27 9.71
N MET A 74 -5.93 -5.30 9.05
CA MET A 74 -6.13 -6.62 9.65
C MET A 74 -4.80 -7.30 9.99
N ALA A 75 -3.79 -7.20 9.12
CA ALA A 75 -2.48 -7.78 9.36
C ALA A 75 -1.79 -7.14 10.59
N VAL A 76 -1.72 -5.82 10.64
CA VAL A 76 -1.08 -5.11 11.77
C VAL A 76 -1.86 -5.36 13.07
N ARG A 77 -3.19 -5.36 13.03
CA ARG A 77 -4.03 -5.70 14.17
C ARG A 77 -3.78 -7.13 14.66
N GLY A 78 -3.65 -8.08 13.72
CA GLY A 78 -3.32 -9.47 14.03
C GLY A 78 -1.96 -9.61 14.72
N ILE A 79 -0.95 -8.85 14.30
CA ILE A 79 0.37 -8.80 14.95
C ILE A 79 0.24 -8.25 16.37
N LEU A 80 -0.38 -7.08 16.54
CA LEU A 80 -0.56 -6.43 17.83
C LEU A 80 -1.37 -7.29 18.82
N GLY A 81 -2.39 -7.97 18.32
CA GLY A 81 -3.27 -8.85 19.11
C GLY A 81 -2.75 -10.29 19.24
N GLN A 82 -1.59 -10.61 18.63
CA GLN A 82 -1.05 -11.99 18.56
C GLN A 82 -2.09 -12.99 18.03
N ASN A 83 -2.85 -12.59 17.02
CA ASN A 83 -3.96 -13.35 16.45
C ASN A 83 -3.61 -13.88 15.05
N PRO A 84 -3.20 -15.16 14.90
CA PRO A 84 -2.83 -15.75 13.62
C PRO A 84 -3.98 -15.85 12.63
N ASP A 85 -5.24 -15.95 13.11
CA ASP A 85 -6.40 -16.04 12.22
C ASP A 85 -6.67 -14.70 11.51
N GLN A 86 -6.40 -13.57 12.17
CA GLN A 86 -6.47 -12.26 11.54
C GLN A 86 -5.37 -12.08 10.50
N LEU A 87 -4.15 -12.57 10.74
CA LEU A 87 -3.09 -12.59 9.74
C LEU A 87 -3.47 -13.43 8.51
N LYS A 88 -4.02 -14.62 8.76
CA LYS A 88 -4.53 -15.46 7.67
C LYS A 88 -5.64 -14.77 6.89
N MET A 89 -6.61 -14.15 7.56
CA MET A 89 -7.70 -13.40 6.92
C MET A 89 -7.16 -12.25 6.05
N ALA A 90 -6.13 -11.55 6.51
CA ALA A 90 -5.48 -10.48 5.75
C ALA A 90 -4.87 -11.00 4.45
N VAL A 91 -4.12 -12.10 4.51
CA VAL A 91 -3.46 -12.71 3.33
C VAL A 91 -4.48 -13.32 2.38
N ASP A 92 -5.49 -14.04 2.88
CA ASP A 92 -6.57 -14.60 2.06
C ASP A 92 -7.34 -13.47 1.35
N GLY A 93 -7.63 -12.39 2.07
CA GLY A 93 -8.29 -11.20 1.52
C GLY A 93 -7.45 -10.51 0.45
N LEU A 94 -6.16 -10.35 0.69
CA LEU A 94 -5.22 -9.82 -0.29
C LEU A 94 -5.23 -10.66 -1.58
N GLY A 95 -5.20 -11.99 -1.44
CA GLY A 95 -5.23 -12.93 -2.56
C GLY A 95 -6.45 -12.76 -3.49
N THR A 96 -7.56 -12.25 -2.99
CA THR A 96 -8.78 -12.05 -3.82
C THR A 96 -8.64 -10.95 -4.87
N GLU A 97 -7.69 -10.02 -4.68
CA GLU A 97 -7.42 -8.92 -5.61
C GLU A 97 -6.45 -9.31 -6.73
N PHE A 98 -5.67 -10.38 -6.56
CA PHE A 98 -4.72 -10.85 -7.59
C PHE A 98 -5.44 -11.58 -8.73
N LYS A 99 -6.05 -10.78 -9.59
CA LYS A 99 -6.75 -11.23 -10.80
C LYS A 99 -6.86 -10.10 -11.81
N TYR A 100 -7.00 -10.42 -13.08
CA TYR A 100 -7.46 -9.47 -14.08
C TYR A 100 -8.98 -9.43 -14.10
N VAL A 101 -9.53 -8.22 -14.28
CA VAL A 101 -10.96 -7.98 -14.38
C VAL A 101 -11.35 -7.61 -15.81
N THR A 102 -12.62 -7.82 -16.15
CA THR A 102 -13.20 -7.43 -17.44
C THR A 102 -14.19 -6.28 -17.32
N GLY A 103 -14.34 -5.73 -16.12
CA GLY A 103 -15.21 -4.61 -15.81
C GLY A 103 -15.07 -4.16 -14.36
N LYS A 104 -15.41 -2.91 -14.06
CA LYS A 104 -15.38 -2.29 -12.73
C LYS A 104 -13.94 -2.16 -12.17
N ASP A 105 -13.78 -2.23 -10.85
CA ASP A 105 -12.54 -1.98 -10.11
C ASP A 105 -11.55 -3.13 -10.27
N GLY A 106 -10.27 -2.81 -10.44
CA GLY A 106 -9.18 -3.77 -10.53
C GLY A 106 -8.24 -3.53 -11.70
N PHE A 107 -7.28 -4.43 -11.88
CA PHE A 107 -6.37 -4.44 -13.04
C PHE A 107 -6.99 -5.16 -14.24
N TYR A 108 -6.78 -4.60 -15.41
CA TYR A 108 -7.15 -5.19 -16.71
C TYR A 108 -5.90 -5.80 -17.37
N GLU A 109 -6.11 -6.70 -18.33
CA GLU A 109 -5.01 -7.40 -19.04
C GLU A 109 -4.05 -6.45 -19.78
N ASP A 110 -4.51 -5.25 -20.14
CA ASP A 110 -3.69 -4.21 -20.78
C ASP A 110 -2.83 -3.40 -19.78
N GLY A 111 -2.85 -3.76 -18.50
CA GLY A 111 -2.13 -3.08 -17.42
C GLY A 111 -2.85 -1.88 -16.83
N SER A 112 -4.00 -1.46 -17.36
CA SER A 112 -4.76 -0.36 -16.79
C SER A 112 -5.38 -0.75 -15.44
N PHE A 113 -5.45 0.21 -14.51
CA PHE A 113 -6.14 0.06 -13.24
C PHE A 113 -7.33 1.00 -13.15
N VAL A 114 -8.49 0.46 -12.81
CA VAL A 114 -9.74 1.21 -12.62
C VAL A 114 -10.15 1.16 -11.16
N GLN A 115 -10.66 2.27 -10.65
CA GLN A 115 -11.31 2.37 -9.34
C GLN A 115 -12.57 3.24 -9.45
N HIS A 116 -13.53 3.07 -8.55
CA HIS A 116 -14.85 3.70 -8.62
C HIS A 116 -15.58 3.39 -9.93
N GLN A 117 -15.51 2.14 -10.35
CA GLN A 117 -16.19 1.52 -11.51
C GLN A 117 -15.68 1.98 -12.88
N TRP A 118 -15.31 3.26 -13.07
CA TRP A 118 -15.12 3.84 -14.41
C TRP A 118 -13.84 4.67 -14.56
N HIS A 119 -13.15 4.98 -13.46
CA HIS A 119 -12.05 5.94 -13.51
C HIS A 119 -10.71 5.23 -13.69
N PRO A 120 -9.92 5.56 -14.73
CA PRO A 120 -8.52 5.15 -14.80
C PRO A 120 -7.76 5.80 -13.64
N TYR A 121 -7.23 4.97 -12.73
CA TYR A 121 -6.79 5.47 -11.43
C TYR A 121 -5.45 4.87 -10.96
N THR A 122 -4.60 4.42 -11.90
CA THR A 122 -3.28 3.82 -11.59
C THR A 122 -2.43 4.75 -10.71
N GLY A 123 -2.42 6.07 -11.00
CA GLY A 123 -1.63 7.06 -10.28
C GLY A 123 -2.26 7.61 -9.00
N GLY A 124 -3.50 7.23 -8.68
CA GLY A 124 -4.19 7.61 -7.44
C GLY A 124 -4.45 6.40 -6.55
N TYR A 125 -5.61 5.77 -6.67
CA TYR A 125 -5.94 4.56 -5.90
C TYR A 125 -4.97 3.40 -6.20
N GLY A 126 -4.55 3.20 -7.46
CA GLY A 126 -3.55 2.21 -7.82
C GLY A 126 -2.21 2.46 -7.13
N ARG A 127 -1.75 3.72 -7.06
CA ARG A 127 -0.56 4.11 -6.30
C ARG A 127 -0.68 3.73 -4.81
N SER A 128 -1.81 4.04 -4.18
CA SER A 128 -2.04 3.71 -2.78
C SER A 128 -2.14 2.19 -2.55
N MET A 129 -2.72 1.47 -3.50
CA MET A 129 -2.77 0.01 -3.50
C MET A 129 -1.36 -0.59 -3.58
N LEU A 130 -0.52 -0.13 -4.51
CA LEU A 130 0.85 -0.59 -4.66
C LEU A 130 1.67 -0.34 -3.40
N SER A 131 1.55 0.85 -2.80
CA SER A 131 2.26 1.20 -1.56
C SER A 131 1.91 0.23 -0.43
N GLN A 132 0.63 -0.03 -0.21
CA GLN A 132 0.19 -0.93 0.86
C GLN A 132 0.57 -2.39 0.58
N MET A 133 0.50 -2.84 -0.69
CA MET A 133 0.96 -4.18 -1.08
C MET A 133 2.47 -4.34 -0.85
N ALA A 134 3.27 -3.35 -1.23
CA ALA A 134 4.71 -3.37 -1.01
C ALA A 134 5.07 -3.49 0.48
N ASP A 135 4.39 -2.73 1.33
CA ASP A 135 4.60 -2.80 2.77
C ASP A 135 4.18 -4.15 3.35
N LEU A 136 3.02 -4.71 2.94
CA LEU A 136 2.55 -6.01 3.41
C LEU A 136 3.45 -7.16 2.97
N ILE A 137 3.85 -7.19 1.70
CA ILE A 137 4.74 -8.22 1.16
C ILE A 137 6.08 -8.19 1.91
N ALA A 138 6.66 -7.00 2.09
CA ALA A 138 7.92 -6.87 2.81
C ALA A 138 7.78 -7.22 4.31
N LEU A 139 6.69 -6.83 4.96
CA LEU A 139 6.40 -7.13 6.36
C LEU A 139 6.25 -8.64 6.62
N LEU A 140 5.55 -9.33 5.71
CA LEU A 140 5.22 -10.74 5.87
C LEU A 140 6.26 -11.69 5.24
N SER A 141 7.23 -11.16 4.49
CA SER A 141 8.30 -11.95 3.86
C SER A 141 9.05 -12.80 4.89
N GLY A 142 9.30 -14.06 4.55
CA GLY A 142 10.00 -15.02 5.44
C GLY A 142 9.17 -15.51 6.62
N THR A 143 7.89 -15.17 6.72
CA THR A 143 6.96 -15.66 7.75
C THR A 143 6.02 -16.73 7.19
N PRO A 144 5.30 -17.49 8.05
CA PRO A 144 4.26 -18.41 7.59
C PRO A 144 3.09 -17.75 6.86
N TRP A 145 2.96 -16.43 6.93
CA TRP A 145 1.94 -15.63 6.26
C TRP A 145 2.47 -14.88 5.04
N ALA A 146 3.64 -15.25 4.53
CA ALA A 146 4.17 -14.66 3.30
C ALA A 146 3.16 -14.78 2.14
N VAL A 147 3.07 -13.74 1.33
CA VAL A 147 2.20 -13.73 0.15
C VAL A 147 2.66 -14.82 -0.82
N PRO A 148 1.76 -15.69 -1.32
CA PRO A 148 2.14 -16.77 -2.24
C PRO A 148 2.77 -16.27 -3.54
N GLN A 149 3.80 -16.97 -4.02
CA GLN A 149 4.57 -16.61 -5.22
C GLN A 149 3.72 -16.29 -6.49
N PRO A 150 2.61 -16.99 -6.81
CA PRO A 150 1.80 -16.62 -7.97
C PRO A 150 1.21 -15.21 -7.87
N TYR A 151 0.91 -14.74 -6.67
CA TYR A 151 0.40 -13.39 -6.43
C TYR A 151 1.51 -12.33 -6.54
N GLU A 152 2.69 -12.63 -6.00
CA GLU A 152 3.84 -11.74 -6.17
C GLU A 152 4.22 -11.59 -7.65
N ALA A 153 4.26 -12.68 -8.41
CA ALA A 153 4.55 -12.63 -9.84
C ALA A 153 3.54 -11.73 -10.60
N MET A 154 2.25 -11.85 -10.29
CA MET A 154 1.22 -10.98 -10.87
C MET A 154 1.42 -9.50 -10.49
N LEU A 155 1.88 -9.20 -9.26
CA LEU A 155 2.18 -7.83 -8.86
C LEU A 155 3.32 -7.23 -9.71
N TYR A 156 4.36 -8.00 -9.98
CA TYR A 156 5.44 -7.54 -10.87
C TYR A 156 4.93 -7.31 -12.31
N GLU A 157 4.05 -8.17 -12.82
CA GLU A 157 3.38 -7.93 -14.10
C GLU A 157 2.60 -6.61 -14.12
N TRP A 158 1.82 -6.32 -13.06
CA TRP A 158 1.11 -5.04 -12.93
C TRP A 158 2.06 -3.86 -12.87
N ILE A 159 3.19 -4.00 -12.17
CA ILE A 159 4.21 -2.95 -12.11
C ILE A 159 4.75 -2.67 -13.50
N HIS A 160 5.17 -3.71 -14.23
CA HIS A 160 5.80 -3.57 -15.53
C HIS A 160 4.85 -3.08 -16.62
N ASN A 161 3.59 -3.54 -16.59
CA ASN A 161 2.62 -3.22 -17.63
C ASN A 161 1.77 -1.99 -17.30
N GLY A 162 1.56 -1.70 -16.01
CA GLY A 162 0.62 -0.68 -15.56
C GLY A 162 1.27 0.56 -14.94
N TYR A 163 2.38 0.42 -14.21
CA TYR A 163 3.01 1.58 -13.54
C TYR A 163 4.22 2.11 -14.29
N GLU A 164 5.16 1.25 -14.71
CA GLU A 164 6.37 1.69 -15.42
C GLU A 164 6.08 2.57 -16.63
N PRO A 165 5.11 2.25 -17.52
CA PRO A 165 4.81 3.08 -18.70
C PRO A 165 4.26 4.46 -18.37
N LEU A 166 3.77 4.65 -17.14
CA LEU A 166 3.08 5.86 -16.69
C LEU A 166 3.95 6.77 -15.80
N VAL A 167 5.18 6.31 -15.45
CA VAL A 167 6.14 7.11 -14.67
C VAL A 167 7.28 7.55 -15.60
N TYR A 168 7.46 8.84 -15.71
CA TYR A 168 8.50 9.42 -16.56
C TYR A 168 9.26 10.52 -15.80
N ARG A 169 10.59 10.35 -15.67
CA ARG A 169 11.47 11.29 -14.97
C ARG A 169 10.95 11.66 -13.58
N GLY A 170 10.54 10.65 -12.81
CA GLY A 170 10.00 10.80 -11.47
C GLY A 170 8.55 11.28 -11.39
N ALA A 171 7.89 11.63 -12.49
CA ALA A 171 6.50 12.08 -12.51
C ALA A 171 5.54 10.99 -12.94
N MET A 172 4.37 10.92 -12.31
CA MET A 172 3.23 10.10 -12.74
C MET A 172 2.34 10.88 -13.68
N MET A 173 1.92 10.27 -14.79
CA MET A 173 1.03 10.91 -15.76
C MET A 173 -0.31 11.32 -15.13
N ASP A 174 -0.73 12.57 -15.35
CA ASP A 174 -1.94 13.15 -14.75
C ASP A 174 -3.25 12.45 -15.17
N MET A 175 -3.33 11.91 -16.38
CA MET A 175 -4.55 11.30 -16.91
C MET A 175 -5.04 10.07 -16.12
N VAL A 176 -4.18 9.48 -15.28
CA VAL A 176 -4.51 8.31 -14.45
C VAL A 176 -4.51 8.62 -12.95
N ARG A 177 -4.53 9.90 -12.55
CA ARG A 177 -4.51 10.33 -11.15
C ARG A 177 -5.89 10.74 -10.63
N GLY A 178 -6.89 10.79 -11.51
CA GLY A 178 -8.26 11.13 -11.17
C GLY A 178 -8.37 12.46 -10.42
N ARG A 179 -9.16 12.49 -9.35
CA ARG A 179 -9.38 13.71 -8.54
C ARG A 179 -8.16 14.21 -7.77
N GLU A 180 -7.07 13.43 -7.70
CA GLU A 180 -5.86 13.84 -6.97
C GLU A 180 -5.16 15.04 -7.65
N ILE A 181 -5.35 15.26 -8.94
CA ILE A 181 -4.79 16.41 -9.66
C ILE A 181 -5.26 17.76 -9.09
N SER A 182 -6.40 17.79 -8.41
CA SER A 182 -6.96 19.01 -7.82
C SER A 182 -6.63 19.18 -6.33
N ARG A 183 -5.93 18.21 -5.72
CA ARG A 183 -5.61 18.25 -4.29
C ARG A 183 -4.30 18.99 -4.04
N PRO A 184 -4.27 19.97 -3.13
CA PRO A 184 -3.02 20.62 -2.75
C PRO A 184 -1.97 19.60 -2.26
N GLY A 185 -0.74 19.72 -2.77
CA GLY A 185 0.37 18.84 -2.39
C GLY A 185 0.42 17.49 -3.12
N CYS A 186 -0.66 17.04 -3.75
CA CYS A 186 -0.66 15.83 -4.57
C CYS A 186 -0.15 16.14 -5.99
N THR A 187 1.14 16.44 -6.12
CA THR A 187 1.75 16.72 -7.43
C THR A 187 2.00 15.43 -8.21
N ASP A 188 2.26 15.55 -9.51
CA ASP A 188 2.70 14.45 -10.38
C ASP A 188 3.99 13.80 -9.87
N ARG A 189 4.97 14.63 -9.42
CA ARG A 189 6.23 14.17 -8.82
C ARG A 189 6.00 13.40 -7.54
N TRP A 190 5.20 13.94 -6.62
CA TRP A 190 4.86 13.22 -5.39
C TRP A 190 4.21 11.85 -5.68
N ALA A 191 3.30 11.79 -6.66
CA ALA A 191 2.68 10.54 -7.05
C ALA A 191 3.67 9.55 -7.66
N GLY A 192 4.54 10.02 -8.57
CA GLY A 192 5.59 9.20 -9.17
C GLY A 192 6.62 8.72 -8.14
N HIS A 193 7.12 9.60 -7.27
CA HIS A 193 8.03 9.22 -6.18
C HIS A 193 7.42 8.19 -5.25
N SER A 194 6.13 8.31 -4.90
CA SER A 194 5.44 7.29 -4.09
C SER A 194 5.44 5.90 -4.76
N ILE A 195 5.31 5.83 -6.09
CA ILE A 195 5.42 4.57 -6.83
C ILE A 195 6.86 4.05 -6.80
N LEU A 196 7.85 4.91 -7.04
CA LEU A 196 9.27 4.54 -6.98
C LEU A 196 9.68 4.06 -5.59
N VAL A 197 9.16 4.68 -4.52
CA VAL A 197 9.36 4.21 -3.13
C VAL A 197 8.78 2.82 -2.93
N SER A 198 7.59 2.54 -3.47
CA SER A 198 6.97 1.22 -3.38
C SER A 198 7.78 0.16 -4.13
N MET A 199 8.31 0.50 -5.31
CA MET A 199 9.21 -0.38 -6.08
C MET A 199 10.53 -0.63 -5.33
N LEU A 200 11.11 0.41 -4.72
CA LEU A 200 12.30 0.27 -3.88
C LEU A 200 12.03 -0.67 -2.70
N ARG A 201 10.89 -0.53 -2.03
CA ARG A 201 10.48 -1.39 -0.92
C ARG A 201 10.36 -2.85 -1.35
N LEU A 202 9.69 -3.10 -2.46
CA LEU A 202 9.56 -4.45 -3.04
C LEU A 202 10.91 -5.04 -3.41
N SER A 203 11.84 -4.23 -3.93
CA SER A 203 13.17 -4.71 -4.33
C SER A 203 14.00 -5.31 -3.19
N GLU A 204 13.66 -5.00 -1.92
CA GLU A 204 14.35 -5.56 -0.75
C GLU A 204 14.05 -7.06 -0.56
N VAL A 205 12.89 -7.53 -1.04
CA VAL A 205 12.41 -8.91 -0.86
C VAL A 205 12.18 -9.65 -2.17
N ALA A 206 12.29 -8.96 -3.30
CA ALA A 206 12.03 -9.49 -4.63
C ALA A 206 13.05 -10.57 -5.05
N PRO A 207 12.66 -11.53 -5.92
CA PRO A 207 13.59 -12.39 -6.63
C PRO A 207 14.64 -11.57 -7.40
N ALA A 208 15.84 -12.15 -7.60
CA ALA A 208 17.00 -11.41 -8.13
C ALA A 208 16.74 -10.64 -9.44
N ALA A 209 16.04 -11.24 -10.40
CA ALA A 209 15.72 -10.60 -11.68
C ALA A 209 14.75 -9.41 -11.49
N GLU A 210 13.74 -9.55 -10.66
CA GLU A 210 12.78 -8.47 -10.36
C GLU A 210 13.45 -7.36 -9.56
N LYS A 211 14.30 -7.72 -8.59
CA LYS A 211 15.10 -6.74 -7.83
C LYS A 211 15.93 -5.87 -8.75
N GLU A 212 16.69 -6.48 -9.68
CA GLU A 212 17.53 -5.77 -10.63
C GLU A 212 16.71 -4.80 -11.48
N ARG A 213 15.59 -5.26 -12.04
CA ARG A 213 14.70 -4.45 -12.86
C ARG A 213 14.08 -3.28 -12.11
N LEU A 214 13.53 -3.53 -10.93
CA LEU A 214 12.94 -2.49 -10.09
C LEU A 214 13.97 -1.44 -9.69
N GLN A 215 15.16 -1.86 -9.28
CA GLN A 215 16.24 -0.96 -8.88
C GLN A 215 16.74 -0.12 -10.07
N ALA A 216 16.89 -0.72 -11.24
CA ALA A 216 17.27 0.00 -12.45
C ALA A 216 16.23 1.07 -12.83
N PHE A 217 14.94 0.70 -12.81
CA PHE A 217 13.85 1.64 -13.12
C PHE A 217 13.78 2.79 -12.10
N VAL A 218 13.86 2.49 -10.80
CA VAL A 218 13.88 3.53 -9.75
C VAL A 218 15.06 4.47 -9.97
N LYS A 219 16.27 3.92 -10.15
CA LYS A 219 17.49 4.72 -10.34
C LYS A 219 17.43 5.60 -11.58
N ALA A 220 16.94 5.07 -12.71
CA ALA A 220 16.77 5.83 -13.95
C ALA A 220 15.86 7.05 -13.77
N ASN A 221 14.70 6.85 -13.12
CA ASN A 221 13.74 7.91 -12.89
C ASN A 221 14.27 8.97 -11.90
N VAL A 222 14.93 8.55 -10.83
CA VAL A 222 15.51 9.48 -9.84
C VAL A 222 16.63 10.30 -10.45
N LEU A 223 17.53 9.69 -11.21
CA LEU A 223 18.65 10.42 -11.85
C LEU A 223 18.20 11.38 -12.95
N SER A 224 17.05 11.13 -13.57
CA SER A 224 16.51 11.99 -14.62
C SER A 224 15.52 13.04 -14.12
N ASP A 225 15.13 13.00 -12.84
CA ASP A 225 14.28 14.03 -12.22
C ASP A 225 15.14 15.24 -11.81
N ASP A 226 14.92 16.36 -12.49
CA ASP A 226 15.59 17.64 -12.24
C ASP A 226 14.72 18.65 -11.46
N ASN A 227 13.52 18.22 -11.01
CA ASN A 227 12.56 19.11 -10.39
C ASN A 227 12.40 18.90 -8.89
N ARG A 228 12.54 17.67 -8.41
CA ARG A 228 12.26 17.32 -7.02
C ARG A 228 13.25 16.28 -6.51
N ASP A 229 13.83 16.56 -5.35
CA ASP A 229 14.70 15.61 -4.68
C ASP A 229 13.89 14.41 -4.14
N PHE A 230 14.14 13.23 -4.71
CA PHE A 230 13.50 11.98 -4.33
C PHE A 230 13.64 11.67 -2.84
N MET A 231 14.79 12.01 -2.23
CA MET A 231 15.07 11.71 -0.82
C MET A 231 14.11 12.41 0.14
N GLN A 232 13.45 13.50 -0.28
CA GLN A 232 12.44 14.20 0.52
C GLN A 232 11.12 13.41 0.64
N ASP A 233 10.85 12.51 -0.32
CA ASP A 233 9.64 11.70 -0.35
C ASP A 233 9.87 10.27 0.16
N VAL A 234 11.13 9.87 0.40
CA VAL A 234 11.48 8.54 0.92
C VAL A 234 11.20 8.48 2.43
N PRO A 235 10.40 7.52 2.90
CA PRO A 235 10.20 7.30 4.32
C PRO A 235 11.52 7.00 5.04
N THR A 236 11.62 7.41 6.30
CA THR A 236 12.86 7.29 7.09
C THR A 236 13.43 5.87 7.09
N TYR A 237 12.57 4.85 7.18
CA TYR A 237 12.98 3.44 7.21
C TYR A 237 13.57 2.92 5.88
N LEU A 238 13.35 3.62 4.75
CA LEU A 238 13.91 3.28 3.44
C LEU A 238 15.07 4.20 3.00
N LEU A 239 15.40 5.24 3.76
CA LEU A 239 16.46 6.19 3.37
C LEU A 239 17.81 5.52 3.16
N ALA A 240 18.15 4.52 3.98
CA ALA A 240 19.42 3.79 3.82
C ALA A 240 19.45 3.02 2.50
N SER A 241 18.38 2.31 2.17
CA SER A 241 18.23 1.55 0.92
C SER A 241 18.25 2.48 -0.30
N ALA A 242 17.55 3.62 -0.23
CA ALA A 242 17.55 4.60 -1.31
C ALA A 242 18.95 5.16 -1.58
N ARG A 243 19.67 5.55 -0.53
CA ARG A 243 21.05 6.06 -0.66
C ARG A 243 22.00 4.99 -1.18
N ALA A 244 21.89 3.76 -0.70
CA ALA A 244 22.69 2.65 -1.19
C ALA A 244 22.45 2.41 -2.69
N LEU A 245 21.19 2.36 -3.14
CA LEU A 245 20.84 2.22 -4.56
C LEU A 245 21.46 3.35 -5.42
N MET A 246 21.36 4.60 -4.96
CA MET A 246 21.91 5.72 -5.73
C MET A 246 23.43 5.71 -5.81
N ALA A 247 24.11 5.17 -4.80
CA ALA A 247 25.57 5.04 -4.77
C ALA A 247 26.10 3.78 -5.49
N ASP A 248 25.24 2.79 -5.74
CA ASP A 248 25.62 1.53 -6.38
C ASP A 248 25.99 1.72 -7.85
N GLY A 249 27.26 1.58 -8.20
CA GLY A 249 27.76 1.70 -9.58
C GLY A 249 27.41 0.50 -10.49
N GLU A 250 27.01 -0.64 -9.93
CA GLU A 250 26.68 -1.86 -10.69
C GLU A 250 25.25 -1.82 -11.25
N VAL A 251 24.32 -1.20 -10.53
CA VAL A 251 22.95 -1.01 -11.00
C VAL A 251 22.94 0.03 -12.13
N LYS A 252 22.67 -0.42 -13.34
CA LYS A 252 22.56 0.45 -14.53
C LYS A 252 21.14 0.98 -14.65
N PRO A 253 20.95 2.31 -14.77
CA PRO A 253 19.65 2.93 -14.99
C PRO A 253 19.12 2.70 -16.40
#